data_35138beb9f6d1e64ed14912647bae318
#
_entry.id   35138beb9f6d1e64ed14912647bae318
#
_cell.length_a   1.000
_cell.length_b   1.000
_cell.length_c   1.000
_cell.angle_alpha   90.00
_cell.angle_beta   90.00
_cell.angle_gamma   90.00
#
_symmetry.space_group_name_H-M   'P 1'
#
loop_
_entity.id
_entity.type
_entity.pdbx_description
1 polymer ?
#
loop_
_entity_poly.entity_id
_entity_poly.type
_entity_poly.pdbx_seq_one_letter_code
_entity_poly.pdbx_strand_id
1 'polypeptide(L)'
;LSGKFYDINNRILINQWLMAQMGDIGPMLGQHHQFHHYNPGKSKFGEERYFKISERIYAELDERLSNSKFLSGEDYTIADIGTFPWIARHEWHDIGLKKFINLTRWYEEISKREAVQKGYDLLNKGEIIPKA
;
A
#
# COMPACT_ATOMS: atom_id res chain seq x y z
N LEU A 1 4.99 -26.51 1.10
CA LEU A 1 4.92 -25.03 1.00
C LEU A 1 6.34 -24.48 1.10
N SER A 2 6.77 -23.65 0.13
CA SER A 2 8.18 -23.18 0.02
C SER A 2 8.60 -22.19 1.10
N GLY A 3 7.65 -21.59 1.84
CA GLY A 3 7.93 -20.49 2.77
C GLY A 3 8.43 -19.18 2.11
N LYS A 4 8.46 -19.14 0.78
CA LYS A 4 9.13 -18.09 -0.02
C LYS A 4 8.73 -16.65 0.35
N PHE A 5 7.48 -16.42 0.76
CA PHE A 5 6.97 -15.08 1.11
C PHE A 5 6.65 -14.94 2.60
N TYR A 6 7.00 -15.95 3.39
CA TYR A 6 6.80 -15.98 4.83
C TYR A 6 7.92 -16.78 5.48
N ASP A 7 9.07 -16.12 5.70
CA ASP A 7 10.20 -16.73 6.41
C ASP A 7 9.85 -16.90 7.89
N ILE A 8 9.94 -18.13 8.38
CA ILE A 8 9.67 -18.47 9.78
C ILE A 8 10.61 -17.75 10.75
N ASN A 9 11.84 -17.46 10.32
CA ASN A 9 12.83 -16.76 11.15
C ASN A 9 12.52 -15.26 11.26
N ASN A 10 11.80 -14.70 10.30
CA ASN A 10 11.40 -13.29 10.27
C ASN A 10 9.89 -13.08 10.53
N ARG A 11 9.18 -14.15 10.95
CA ARG A 11 7.71 -14.17 11.10
C ARG A 11 7.15 -13.05 11.96
N ILE A 12 7.88 -12.62 12.99
CA ILE A 12 7.38 -11.59 13.92
C ILE A 12 7.25 -10.26 13.17
N LEU A 13 8.28 -9.85 12.45
CA LEU A 13 8.27 -8.61 11.69
C LEU A 13 7.29 -8.66 10.51
N ILE A 14 7.22 -9.79 9.82
CA ILE A 14 6.23 -10.00 8.74
C ILE A 14 4.81 -9.86 9.28
N ASN A 15 4.49 -10.53 10.40
CA ASN A 15 3.17 -10.45 11.02
C ASN A 15 2.87 -9.04 11.55
N GLN A 16 3.84 -8.34 12.12
CA GLN A 16 3.68 -6.97 12.58
C GLN A 16 3.20 -6.05 11.43
N TRP A 17 3.86 -6.11 10.28
CA TRP A 17 3.46 -5.30 9.12
C TRP A 17 2.17 -5.78 8.47
N LEU A 18 1.90 -7.08 8.47
CA LEU A 18 0.62 -7.60 8.02
C LEU A 18 -0.53 -7.14 8.94
N MET A 19 -0.31 -7.10 10.25
CA MET A 19 -1.30 -6.59 11.19
C MET A 19 -1.49 -5.07 11.07
N ALA A 20 -0.42 -4.31 10.82
CA ALA A 20 -0.51 -2.88 10.52
C ALA A 20 -1.35 -2.65 9.25
N GLN A 21 -1.15 -3.48 8.21
CA GLN A 21 -1.97 -3.43 7.00
C GLN A 21 -3.45 -3.71 7.32
N MET A 22 -3.75 -4.77 8.06
CA MET A 22 -5.12 -5.19 8.36
C MET A 22 -5.85 -4.26 9.35
N GLY A 23 -5.13 -3.69 10.32
CA GLY A 23 -5.71 -2.87 11.39
C GLY A 23 -5.75 -1.36 11.10
N ASP A 24 -4.86 -0.86 10.26
CA ASP A 24 -4.74 0.58 10.00
C ASP A 24 -4.70 0.91 8.51
N ILE A 25 -3.69 0.47 7.76
CA ILE A 25 -3.46 0.89 6.36
C ILE A 25 -4.70 0.64 5.50
N GLY A 26 -5.13 -0.61 5.39
CA GLY A 26 -6.29 -0.98 4.58
C GLY A 26 -7.58 -0.31 5.01
N PRO A 27 -8.00 -0.44 6.28
CA PRO A 27 -9.23 0.17 6.77
C PRO A 27 -9.26 1.69 6.64
N MET A 28 -8.16 2.39 6.93
CA MET A 28 -8.14 3.86 6.90
C MET A 28 -8.10 4.40 5.47
N LEU A 29 -7.29 3.81 4.58
CA LEU A 29 -7.33 4.15 3.15
C LEU A 29 -8.71 3.83 2.54
N GLY A 30 -9.35 2.74 2.97
CA GLY A 30 -10.72 2.41 2.57
C GLY A 30 -11.74 3.46 3.00
N GLN A 31 -11.63 4.00 4.23
CA GLN A 31 -12.46 5.12 4.67
C GLN A 31 -12.17 6.39 3.86
N HIS A 32 -10.90 6.65 3.54
CA HIS A 32 -10.56 7.76 2.66
C HIS A 32 -11.20 7.62 1.27
N HIS A 33 -11.15 6.41 0.66
CA HIS A 33 -11.91 6.15 -0.58
C HIS A 33 -13.39 6.46 -0.42
N GLN A 34 -13.99 6.04 0.70
CA GLN A 34 -15.43 6.23 0.95
C GLN A 34 -15.80 7.71 0.97
N PHE A 35 -15.04 8.56 1.63
CA PHE A 35 -15.38 9.97 1.78
C PHE A 35 -14.87 10.84 0.64
N HIS A 36 -13.64 10.61 0.17
CA HIS A 36 -12.99 11.45 -0.83
C HIS A 36 -13.34 11.05 -2.28
N HIS A 37 -13.29 9.75 -2.59
CA HIS A 37 -13.46 9.26 -3.96
C HIS A 37 -14.92 8.93 -4.30
N TYR A 38 -15.62 8.15 -3.45
CA TYR A 38 -16.98 7.69 -3.74
C TYR A 38 -18.09 8.67 -3.35
N ASN A 39 -17.88 9.49 -2.32
CA ASN A 39 -18.88 10.40 -1.79
C ASN A 39 -18.33 11.81 -1.52
N PRO A 40 -17.66 12.46 -2.50
CA PRO A 40 -17.07 13.78 -2.28
C PRO A 40 -18.15 14.81 -1.92
N GLY A 41 -17.82 15.69 -0.97
CA GLY A 41 -18.70 16.76 -0.49
C GLY A 41 -19.81 16.31 0.46
N LYS A 42 -19.93 15.00 0.77
CA LYS A 42 -20.98 14.49 1.69
C LYS A 42 -20.64 14.70 3.17
N SER A 43 -19.37 14.76 3.54
CA SER A 43 -18.93 14.98 4.91
C SER A 43 -17.56 15.65 4.94
N LYS A 44 -17.52 16.96 5.11
CA LYS A 44 -16.29 17.71 5.24
C LYS A 44 -15.40 17.16 6.37
N PHE A 45 -16.00 16.84 7.52
CA PHE A 45 -15.27 16.26 8.64
C PHE A 45 -14.63 14.92 8.28
N GLY A 46 -15.37 14.02 7.61
CA GLY A 46 -14.87 12.72 7.17
C GLY A 46 -13.72 12.85 6.17
N GLU A 47 -13.90 13.70 5.16
CA GLU A 47 -12.88 13.98 4.14
C GLU A 47 -11.57 14.50 4.78
N GLU A 48 -11.64 15.56 5.59
CA GLU A 48 -10.47 16.14 6.25
C GLU A 48 -9.79 15.17 7.21
N ARG A 49 -10.58 14.40 7.98
CA ARG A 49 -10.06 13.42 8.93
C ARG A 49 -9.29 12.31 8.22
N TYR A 50 -9.91 11.67 7.24
CA TYR A 50 -9.30 10.51 6.60
C TYR A 50 -8.21 10.90 5.61
N PHE A 51 -8.25 12.09 5.05
CA PHE A 51 -7.12 12.63 4.29
C PHE A 51 -5.84 12.74 5.17
N LYS A 52 -5.96 13.37 6.35
CA LYS A 52 -4.83 13.49 7.30
C LYS A 52 -4.31 12.12 7.76
N ILE A 53 -5.21 11.16 8.02
CA ILE A 53 -4.82 9.81 8.40
C ILE A 53 -4.06 9.13 7.24
N SER A 54 -4.53 9.30 6.01
CA SER A 54 -3.88 8.73 4.82
C SER A 54 -2.51 9.35 4.56
N GLU A 55 -2.35 10.66 4.74
CA GLU A 55 -1.03 11.32 4.67
C GLU A 55 -0.06 10.75 5.72
N ARG A 56 -0.53 10.54 6.97
CA ARG A 56 0.26 9.90 8.03
C ARG A 56 0.71 8.49 7.62
N ILE A 57 -0.20 7.67 7.09
CA ILE A 57 0.12 6.31 6.62
C ILE A 57 1.21 6.33 5.54
N TYR A 58 1.10 7.24 4.58
CA TYR A 58 2.13 7.40 3.53
C TYR A 58 3.48 7.78 4.13
N ALA A 59 3.52 8.71 5.08
CA ALA A 59 4.74 9.13 5.75
C ALA A 59 5.38 8.00 6.57
N GLU A 60 4.58 7.23 7.32
CA GLU A 60 5.04 6.08 8.11
C GLU A 60 5.59 4.95 7.23
N LEU A 61 4.94 4.67 6.10
CA LEU A 61 5.43 3.70 5.12
C LEU A 61 6.74 4.17 4.48
N ASP A 62 6.84 5.45 4.12
CA ASP A 62 8.05 6.04 3.55
C ASP A 62 9.22 5.99 4.54
N GLU A 63 8.98 6.37 5.78
CA GLU A 63 9.97 6.28 6.86
C GLU A 63 10.45 4.84 7.06
N ARG A 64 9.52 3.88 7.13
CA ARG A 64 9.89 2.45 7.22
C ARG A 64 10.77 2.02 6.07
N LEU A 65 10.41 2.38 4.86
CA LEU A 65 11.11 2.00 3.63
C LEU A 65 12.41 2.78 3.40
N SER A 66 12.68 3.83 4.15
CA SER A 66 13.99 4.49 4.16
C SER A 66 15.09 3.60 4.78
N ASN A 67 14.70 2.69 5.65
CA ASN A 67 15.61 1.81 6.40
C ASN A 67 15.59 0.34 5.93
N SER A 68 14.78 0.02 4.92
CA SER A 68 14.68 -1.34 4.39
C SER A 68 14.15 -1.36 2.96
N LYS A 69 14.45 -2.43 2.26
CA LYS A 69 14.02 -2.61 0.87
C LYS A 69 12.50 -2.83 0.77
N PHE A 70 11.97 -3.68 1.65
CA PHE A 70 10.55 -4.03 1.77
C PHE A 70 10.05 -3.83 3.20
N LEU A 71 8.74 -3.96 3.44
CA LEU A 71 8.13 -3.67 4.74
C LEU A 71 8.70 -4.51 5.88
N SER A 72 9.03 -5.76 5.64
CA SER A 72 9.61 -6.66 6.65
C SER A 72 11.12 -6.89 6.52
N GLY A 73 11.83 -6.05 5.79
CA GLY A 73 13.29 -6.13 5.62
C GLY A 73 13.71 -6.18 4.16
N GLU A 74 14.69 -7.05 3.85
CA GLU A 74 15.28 -7.14 2.50
C GLU A 74 14.46 -7.99 1.53
N ASP A 75 13.60 -8.87 2.05
CA ASP A 75 12.82 -9.81 1.26
C ASP A 75 11.38 -9.35 1.05
N TYR A 76 10.89 -9.58 -0.17
CA TYR A 76 9.49 -9.38 -0.54
C TYR A 76 8.60 -10.45 0.12
N THR A 77 7.63 -10.03 0.92
CA THR A 77 6.81 -10.90 1.76
C THR A 77 5.31 -10.66 1.61
N ILE A 78 4.51 -11.44 2.32
CA ILE A 78 3.05 -11.27 2.37
C ILE A 78 2.63 -9.91 2.93
N ALA A 79 3.48 -9.25 3.72
CA ALA A 79 3.23 -7.89 4.20
C ALA A 79 3.18 -6.88 3.04
N ASP A 80 4.12 -7.00 2.09
CA ASP A 80 4.14 -6.18 0.87
C ASP A 80 3.00 -6.55 -0.06
N ILE A 81 2.73 -7.84 -0.23
CA ILE A 81 1.61 -8.35 -1.06
C ILE A 81 0.27 -7.80 -0.56
N GLY A 82 0.06 -7.78 0.75
CA GLY A 82 -1.18 -7.26 1.34
C GLY A 82 -1.31 -5.73 1.29
N THR A 83 -0.19 -5.01 1.34
CA THR A 83 -0.16 -3.54 1.37
C THR A 83 -0.21 -2.92 -0.02
N PHE A 84 0.46 -3.51 -1.00
CA PHE A 84 0.59 -2.96 -2.36
C PHE A 84 -0.74 -2.60 -3.03
N PRO A 85 -1.81 -3.43 -2.98
CA PRO A 85 -3.07 -3.10 -3.63
C PRO A 85 -3.74 -1.81 -3.12
N TRP A 86 -3.49 -1.45 -1.86
CA TRP A 86 -3.98 -0.21 -1.27
C TRP A 86 -3.24 1.01 -1.82
N ILE A 87 -1.92 0.94 -1.91
CA ILE A 87 -1.11 2.01 -2.47
C ILE A 87 -1.29 2.11 -4.00
N ALA A 88 -1.63 1.00 -4.68
CA ALA A 88 -1.97 1.02 -6.10
C ALA A 88 -3.24 1.84 -6.44
N ARG A 89 -3.97 2.31 -5.43
CA ARG A 89 -5.06 3.27 -5.57
C ARG A 89 -4.64 4.72 -5.25
N HIS A 90 -3.34 5.04 -5.29
CA HIS A 90 -2.80 6.35 -4.91
C HIS A 90 -3.44 7.53 -5.65
N GLU A 91 -3.91 7.33 -6.89
CA GLU A 91 -4.65 8.36 -7.64
C GLU A 91 -5.98 8.75 -6.96
N TRP A 92 -6.62 7.80 -6.26
CA TRP A 92 -7.86 8.06 -5.50
C TRP A 92 -7.60 8.76 -4.17
N HIS A 93 -6.36 8.73 -3.71
CA HIS A 93 -5.98 9.36 -2.43
C HIS A 93 -5.68 10.85 -2.58
N ASP A 94 -5.30 11.31 -3.77
CA ASP A 94 -4.95 12.71 -4.06
C ASP A 94 -3.87 13.31 -3.13
N ILE A 95 -2.99 12.43 -2.62
CA ILE A 95 -1.89 12.82 -1.71
C ILE A 95 -0.63 13.16 -2.49
N GLY A 96 -0.40 12.45 -3.59
CA GLY A 96 0.80 12.57 -4.42
C GLY A 96 1.93 11.63 -3.96
N LEU A 97 1.96 10.44 -4.55
CA LEU A 97 2.91 9.38 -4.20
C LEU A 97 4.37 9.82 -4.31
N LYS A 98 4.71 10.62 -5.34
CA LYS A 98 6.08 11.11 -5.58
C LYS A 98 6.69 11.97 -4.47
N LYS A 99 5.89 12.49 -3.56
CA LYS A 99 6.39 13.20 -2.36
C LYS A 99 7.14 12.27 -1.41
N PHE A 100 6.90 10.96 -1.50
CA PHE A 100 7.38 9.91 -0.63
C PHE A 100 8.36 9.02 -1.40
N ILE A 101 9.63 9.39 -1.39
CA ILE A 101 10.68 8.84 -2.28
C ILE A 101 10.86 7.34 -2.07
N ASN A 102 10.89 6.88 -0.82
CA ASN A 102 11.12 5.48 -0.47
C ASN A 102 9.88 4.62 -0.77
N LEU A 103 8.69 5.15 -0.48
CA LEU A 103 7.43 4.51 -0.82
C LEU A 103 7.25 4.42 -2.36
N THR A 104 7.63 5.46 -3.09
CA THR A 104 7.64 5.47 -4.56
C THR A 104 8.58 4.40 -5.12
N ARG A 105 9.81 4.30 -4.61
CA ARG A 105 10.78 3.26 -4.98
C ARG A 105 10.20 1.85 -4.76
N TRP A 106 9.64 1.60 -3.57
CA TRP A 106 9.01 0.33 -3.22
C TRP A 106 7.84 -0.01 -4.17
N TYR A 107 6.99 0.98 -4.42
CA TYR A 107 5.86 0.85 -5.33
C TYR A 107 6.30 0.47 -6.75
N GLU A 108 7.26 1.20 -7.30
CA GLU A 108 7.78 0.94 -8.65
C GLU A 108 8.49 -0.41 -8.77
N GLU A 109 9.20 -0.85 -7.73
CA GLU A 109 9.84 -2.16 -7.73
C GLU A 109 8.82 -3.29 -7.75
N ILE A 110 7.76 -3.18 -6.97
CA ILE A 110 6.68 -4.20 -6.92
C ILE A 110 5.86 -4.18 -8.21
N SER A 111 5.53 -3.01 -8.74
CA SER A 111 4.73 -2.88 -9.97
C SER A 111 5.35 -3.53 -11.20
N LYS A 112 6.69 -3.68 -11.22
CA LYS A 112 7.43 -4.35 -12.31
C LYS A 112 7.40 -5.87 -12.24
N ARG A 113 6.89 -6.45 -11.15
CA ARG A 113 6.83 -7.91 -10.99
C ARG A 113 5.75 -8.49 -11.91
N GLU A 114 6.12 -9.44 -12.74
CA GLU A 114 5.20 -10.10 -13.69
C GLU A 114 3.94 -10.66 -13.02
N ALA A 115 4.11 -11.32 -11.86
CA ALA A 115 2.98 -11.88 -11.11
C ALA A 115 2.03 -10.79 -10.58
N VAL A 116 2.54 -9.60 -10.22
CA VAL A 116 1.73 -8.46 -9.77
C VAL A 116 0.95 -7.88 -10.94
N GLN A 117 1.60 -7.69 -12.10
CA GLN A 117 0.94 -7.22 -13.32
C GLN A 117 -0.17 -8.18 -13.76
N LYS A 118 0.09 -9.49 -13.78
CA LYS A 118 -0.93 -10.50 -14.09
C LYS A 118 -2.07 -10.52 -13.07
N GLY A 119 -1.77 -10.35 -11.79
CA GLY A 119 -2.78 -10.29 -10.74
C GLY A 119 -3.63 -9.02 -10.80
N TYR A 120 -3.06 -7.91 -11.27
CA TYR A 120 -3.80 -6.64 -11.43
C TYR A 120 -4.82 -6.71 -12.58
N ASP A 121 -4.46 -7.37 -13.68
CA ASP A 121 -5.35 -7.60 -14.84
C ASP A 121 -5.91 -9.04 -14.87
N LEU A 122 -6.35 -9.54 -13.72
CA LEU A 122 -6.81 -10.92 -13.57
C LEU A 122 -7.96 -11.29 -14.54
N LEU A 123 -8.80 -10.33 -14.92
CA LEU A 123 -9.93 -10.53 -15.81
C LEU A 123 -9.60 -10.24 -17.28
N ASN A 124 -8.34 -10.00 -17.61
CA ASN A 124 -7.87 -9.65 -18.96
C ASN A 124 -8.66 -8.50 -19.61
N LYS A 125 -8.96 -7.46 -18.81
CA LYS A 125 -9.68 -6.25 -19.26
C LYS A 125 -8.74 -5.14 -19.73
N GLY A 126 -7.44 -5.38 -19.73
CA GLY A 126 -6.42 -4.38 -20.03
C GLY A 126 -6.15 -3.41 -18.87
N GLU A 127 -6.47 -3.83 -17.63
CA GLU A 127 -6.19 -3.02 -16.45
C GLU A 127 -4.68 -2.94 -16.21
N ILE A 128 -4.18 -1.73 -16.06
CA ILE A 128 -2.76 -1.46 -15.81
C ILE A 128 -2.56 -0.87 -14.41
N ILE A 129 -1.44 -1.20 -13.79
CA ILE A 129 -1.05 -0.60 -12.51
C ILE A 129 -0.78 0.88 -12.73
N PRO A 130 -1.40 1.81 -11.97
CA PRO A 130 -1.15 3.24 -12.10
C PRO A 130 0.34 3.56 -11.97
N LYS A 131 0.81 4.54 -12.74
CA LYS A 131 2.20 5.00 -12.62
C LYS A 131 2.34 5.92 -11.41
N ALA A 132 3.45 5.80 -10.69
CA ALA A 132 3.81 6.70 -9.60
C ALA A 132 3.97 8.16 -10.07
#